data_a70c6df1a472b8471a3a9339681d9b1f
#
_entry.id   a70c6df1a472b8471a3a9339681d9b1f
#
_cell.length_a   1.000
_cell.length_b   1.000
_cell.length_c   1.000
_cell.angle_alpha   90.00
_cell.angle_beta   90.00
_cell.angle_gamma   90.00
#
_symmetry.space_group_name_H-M   'P 1'
#
loop_
_entity.id
_entity.type
_entity.pdbx_description
1 polymer ?
#
loop_
_entity_poly.entity_id
_entity_poly.type
_entity_poly.pdbx_seq_one_letter_code
_entity_poly.pdbx_strand_id
1 'polypeptide(L)'
;MPIIRSDERGHSQYGWLDSRHTFSFANYYDPDKKGVSMLRVINDDLVAPDTGFEAHSHRDVEIISYILEGAIEHKDSMGNITRLEAGDFQVMTTGTGVTHSEYNPSLTERLRFLQIWIWPHSKGLKPAYAEKAFPTTTKRQLIASPDGRDGSLRINQNATLERLQLTAGDTEILSVDTGRTGMLHIVSGAVSCAMDTDTVSLSAGDAVVADDGSKLQLTVTANTEALWFDLP
;
A
#
# COMPACT_ATOMS: atom_id res chain seq x y z
N MET A 1 2.73 14.58 -15.75
CA MET A 1 2.40 13.35 -14.99
C MET A 1 3.65 12.86 -14.26
N PRO A 2 3.76 13.07 -12.92
CA PRO A 2 4.89 12.57 -12.14
C PRO A 2 4.85 11.02 -12.07
N ILE A 3 5.99 10.39 -12.38
CA ILE A 3 6.14 8.94 -12.38
C ILE A 3 7.26 8.58 -11.40
N ILE A 4 7.03 7.53 -10.62
CA ILE A 4 8.04 6.92 -9.76
C ILE A 4 8.34 5.53 -10.35
N ARG A 5 9.56 5.34 -10.85
CA ARG A 5 9.97 4.08 -11.47
C ARG A 5 10.41 3.07 -10.41
N SER A 6 10.16 1.80 -10.69
CA SER A 6 10.48 0.71 -9.77
C SER A 6 11.98 0.57 -9.52
N ASP A 7 12.81 0.84 -10.53
CA ASP A 7 14.27 0.81 -10.45
C ASP A 7 14.90 2.06 -9.79
N GLU A 8 14.10 3.12 -9.62
CA GLU A 8 14.50 4.34 -8.88
C GLU A 8 14.08 4.32 -7.41
N ARG A 9 13.40 3.27 -6.95
CA ARG A 9 13.03 3.14 -5.54
C ARG A 9 14.26 2.90 -4.65
N GLY A 10 14.21 3.40 -3.42
CA GLY A 10 15.20 3.06 -2.41
C GLY A 10 15.29 1.55 -2.22
N HIS A 11 16.48 1.05 -1.86
CA HIS A 11 16.70 -0.37 -1.61
C HIS A 11 17.46 -0.58 -0.31
N SER A 12 16.88 -1.38 0.57
CA SER A 12 17.51 -1.84 1.81
C SER A 12 17.61 -3.36 1.80
N GLN A 13 18.79 -3.90 2.12
CA GLN A 13 19.02 -5.34 2.16
C GLN A 13 19.79 -5.71 3.43
N TYR A 14 19.19 -6.54 4.29
CA TYR A 14 19.72 -6.92 5.61
C TYR A 14 19.87 -8.45 5.78
N GLY A 15 19.97 -9.20 4.68
CA GLY A 15 20.06 -10.65 4.72
C GLY A 15 18.70 -11.35 4.92
N TRP A 16 17.96 -10.97 5.94
CA TRP A 16 16.61 -11.47 6.19
C TRP A 16 15.50 -10.65 5.53
N LEU A 17 15.79 -9.41 5.13
CA LEU A 17 14.86 -8.45 4.52
C LEU A 17 15.46 -7.90 3.24
N ASP A 18 14.70 -7.94 2.14
CA ASP A 18 14.90 -7.15 0.93
C ASP A 18 13.70 -6.20 0.79
N SER A 19 13.93 -4.89 0.92
CA SER A 19 12.88 -3.88 0.95
C SER A 19 13.08 -2.82 -0.12
N ARG A 20 12.01 -2.52 -0.90
CA ARG A 20 11.99 -1.47 -1.90
C ARG A 20 11.11 -0.32 -1.43
N HIS A 21 11.68 0.88 -1.32
CA HIS A 21 11.04 2.06 -0.77
C HIS A 21 10.60 3.02 -1.88
N THR A 22 9.31 3.22 -2.05
CA THR A 22 8.76 4.20 -3.01
C THR A 22 9.07 5.62 -2.57
N PHE A 23 9.11 5.86 -1.27
CA PHE A 23 9.43 7.15 -0.64
C PHE A 23 10.60 7.02 0.33
N SER A 24 11.13 8.16 0.77
CA SER A 24 12.18 8.21 1.80
C SER A 24 11.74 7.49 3.06
N PHE A 25 12.52 6.49 3.46
CA PHE A 25 12.24 5.64 4.61
C PHE A 25 13.55 5.12 5.25
N ALA A 26 13.59 5.05 6.57
CA ALA A 26 14.76 4.61 7.34
C ALA A 26 16.06 5.33 6.89
N ASN A 27 17.03 4.59 6.37
CA ASN A 27 18.32 5.12 5.90
C ASN A 27 18.28 5.63 4.45
N TYR A 28 17.20 5.38 3.72
CA TYR A 28 17.02 5.92 2.36
C TYR A 28 16.39 7.30 2.43
N TYR A 29 17.09 8.30 1.91
CA TYR A 29 16.60 9.66 1.85
C TYR A 29 16.79 10.27 0.47
N ASP A 30 15.66 10.66 -0.12
CA ASP A 30 15.57 11.44 -1.36
C ASP A 30 14.64 12.64 -1.08
N PRO A 31 15.15 13.89 -1.20
CA PRO A 31 14.36 15.08 -0.89
C PRO A 31 13.10 15.23 -1.78
N ASP A 32 13.10 14.63 -2.97
CA ASP A 32 11.99 14.69 -3.92
C ASP A 32 10.99 13.54 -3.73
N LYS A 33 11.34 12.52 -2.92
CA LYS A 33 10.51 11.35 -2.64
C LYS A 33 10.09 11.28 -1.16
N LYS A 34 9.33 12.28 -0.69
CA LYS A 34 8.89 12.35 0.72
C LYS A 34 7.49 11.83 0.96
N GLY A 35 6.77 11.45 -0.07
CA GLY A 35 5.38 11.04 -0.04
C GLY A 35 4.52 11.81 -1.04
N VAL A 36 3.24 11.46 -1.09
CA VAL A 36 2.21 12.11 -1.92
C VAL A 36 1.04 12.46 -1.00
N SER A 37 0.72 13.74 -0.83
CA SER A 37 -0.30 14.19 0.12
C SER A 37 -0.06 13.57 1.51
N MET A 38 -1.03 12.84 2.06
CA MET A 38 -0.91 12.15 3.36
C MET A 38 -0.30 10.75 3.26
N LEU A 39 -0.08 10.21 2.06
CA LEU A 39 0.59 8.92 1.85
C LEU A 39 2.10 9.06 2.03
N ARG A 40 2.64 8.35 2.98
CA ARG A 40 4.01 8.56 3.48
C ARG A 40 4.97 7.43 3.17
N VAL A 41 4.48 6.21 3.13
CA VAL A 41 5.28 5.00 2.90
C VAL A 41 4.53 4.07 1.96
N ILE A 42 5.22 3.52 0.99
CA ILE A 42 4.92 2.25 0.33
C ILE A 42 6.24 1.50 0.24
N ASN A 43 6.41 0.51 1.11
CA ASN A 43 7.53 -0.43 1.04
C ASN A 43 7.02 -1.76 0.51
N ASP A 44 7.81 -2.39 -0.34
CA ASP A 44 7.61 -3.74 -0.85
C ASP A 44 8.67 -4.62 -0.19
N ASP A 45 8.25 -5.36 0.83
CA ASP A 45 9.10 -6.08 1.75
C ASP A 45 9.06 -7.57 1.46
N LEU A 46 10.23 -8.16 1.21
CA LEU A 46 10.45 -9.58 1.05
C LEU A 46 11.23 -10.11 2.27
N VAL A 47 10.57 -10.91 3.08
CA VAL A 47 11.07 -11.39 4.38
C VAL A 47 11.41 -12.87 4.30
N ALA A 48 12.62 -13.24 4.71
CA ALA A 48 13.09 -14.61 4.73
C ALA A 48 12.27 -15.51 5.68
N PRO A 49 12.28 -16.83 5.49
CA PRO A 49 11.63 -17.76 6.42
C PRO A 49 12.14 -17.60 7.85
N ASP A 50 11.25 -17.78 8.84
CA ASP A 50 11.54 -17.75 10.28
C ASP A 50 12.26 -16.47 10.75
N THR A 51 11.92 -15.33 10.11
CA THR A 51 12.45 -14.00 10.44
C THR A 51 11.34 -12.95 10.39
N GLY A 52 11.64 -11.74 10.83
CA GLY A 52 10.66 -10.64 10.80
C GLY A 52 11.14 -9.40 11.52
N PHE A 53 10.23 -8.48 11.69
CA PHE A 53 10.43 -7.25 12.43
C PHE A 53 10.14 -7.49 13.89
N GLU A 54 11.17 -7.41 14.73
CA GLU A 54 11.06 -7.48 16.18
C GLU A 54 10.15 -6.38 16.73
N ALA A 55 9.81 -6.48 18.02
CA ALA A 55 8.92 -5.53 18.68
C ALA A 55 9.44 -4.09 18.57
N HIS A 56 8.67 -3.24 17.90
CA HIS A 56 8.96 -1.84 17.68
C HIS A 56 7.69 -1.00 17.81
N SER A 57 7.86 0.31 18.03
CA SER A 57 6.73 1.18 18.36
C SER A 57 6.45 2.21 17.29
N HIS A 58 5.14 2.48 17.06
CA HIS A 58 4.64 3.52 16.20
C HIS A 58 3.70 4.46 16.94
N ARG A 59 3.59 5.68 16.45
CA ARG A 59 2.66 6.68 16.97
C ARG A 59 2.15 7.57 15.84
N ASP A 60 0.87 7.94 15.91
CA ASP A 60 0.24 8.93 15.04
C ASP A 60 0.39 8.60 13.54
N VAL A 61 0.22 7.31 13.18
CA VAL A 61 0.20 6.83 11.81
C VAL A 61 -0.86 5.74 11.62
N GLU A 62 -1.50 5.72 10.44
CA GLU A 62 -2.31 4.61 9.96
C GLU A 62 -1.39 3.69 9.16
N ILE A 63 -1.25 2.44 9.58
CA ILE A 63 -0.43 1.42 8.92
C ILE A 63 -1.34 0.41 8.27
N ILE A 64 -1.17 0.21 6.97
CA ILE A 64 -1.89 -0.81 6.19
C ILE A 64 -0.85 -1.81 5.69
N SER A 65 -1.03 -3.09 6.00
CA SER A 65 -0.23 -4.16 5.41
C SER A 65 -1.09 -4.94 4.43
N TYR A 66 -0.55 -5.20 3.24
CA TYR A 66 -1.17 -6.04 2.21
C TYR A 66 -0.27 -7.23 1.92
N ILE A 67 -0.74 -8.43 2.22
CA ILE A 67 0.03 -9.65 2.06
C ILE A 67 -0.06 -10.10 0.60
N LEU A 68 1.09 -10.22 -0.07
CA LEU A 68 1.18 -10.61 -1.48
C LEU A 68 1.54 -12.09 -1.65
N GLU A 69 2.45 -12.60 -0.81
CA GLU A 69 2.93 -13.99 -0.84
C GLU A 69 3.21 -14.48 0.58
N GLY A 70 2.90 -15.73 0.86
CA GLY A 70 3.13 -16.35 2.16
C GLY A 70 2.14 -15.89 3.23
N ALA A 71 2.60 -15.80 4.46
CA ALA A 71 1.80 -15.37 5.61
C ALA A 71 2.60 -14.50 6.56
N ILE A 72 1.93 -13.58 7.24
CA ILE A 72 2.49 -12.74 8.31
C ILE A 72 1.82 -13.07 9.64
N GLU A 73 2.61 -13.19 10.70
CA GLU A 73 2.12 -13.21 12.08
C GLU A 73 2.31 -11.83 12.70
N HIS A 74 1.22 -11.20 13.09
CA HIS A 74 1.18 -9.90 13.77
C HIS A 74 0.90 -10.10 15.25
N LYS A 75 1.66 -9.41 16.11
CA LYS A 75 1.41 -9.30 17.56
C LYS A 75 1.54 -7.85 17.98
N ASP A 76 0.62 -7.36 18.82
CA ASP A 76 0.67 -5.98 19.29
C ASP A 76 0.37 -5.80 20.77
N SER A 77 0.66 -4.59 21.28
CA SER A 77 0.45 -4.21 22.69
C SER A 77 -1.03 -4.03 23.07
N MET A 78 -1.96 -4.11 22.11
CA MET A 78 -3.41 -4.13 22.37
C MET A 78 -3.91 -5.55 22.67
N GLY A 79 -3.06 -6.57 22.46
CA GLY A 79 -3.38 -7.98 22.70
C GLY A 79 -3.82 -8.73 21.45
N ASN A 80 -3.72 -8.13 20.28
CA ASN A 80 -3.97 -8.83 19.03
C ASN A 80 -2.82 -9.79 18.72
N ILE A 81 -3.14 -11.02 18.34
CA ILE A 81 -2.24 -12.04 17.82
C ILE A 81 -2.98 -12.64 16.65
N THR A 82 -2.53 -12.34 15.44
CA THR A 82 -3.24 -12.71 14.22
C THR A 82 -2.26 -13.24 13.18
N ARG A 83 -2.79 -14.03 12.25
CA ARG A 83 -2.08 -14.52 11.08
C ARG A 83 -2.87 -14.17 9.84
N LEU A 84 -2.25 -13.44 8.93
CA LEU A 84 -2.81 -13.05 7.65
C LEU A 84 -2.12 -13.84 6.54
N GLU A 85 -2.89 -14.24 5.56
CA GLU A 85 -2.44 -14.98 4.37
C GLU A 85 -2.40 -14.06 3.13
N ALA A 86 -1.81 -14.55 2.04
CA ALA A 86 -1.80 -13.83 0.78
C ALA A 86 -3.22 -13.42 0.33
N GLY A 87 -3.41 -12.15 0.00
CA GLY A 87 -4.69 -11.53 -0.35
C GLY A 87 -5.34 -10.74 0.78
N ASP A 88 -4.90 -10.94 2.03
CA ASP A 88 -5.43 -10.25 3.20
C ASP A 88 -4.85 -8.85 3.37
N PHE A 89 -5.63 -7.99 4.00
CA PHE A 89 -5.23 -6.66 4.44
C PHE A 89 -5.45 -6.51 5.94
N GLN A 90 -4.54 -5.78 6.60
CA GLN A 90 -4.76 -5.26 7.94
C GLN A 90 -4.64 -3.74 7.97
N VAL A 91 -5.29 -3.11 8.92
CA VAL A 91 -5.15 -1.69 9.25
C VAL A 91 -4.88 -1.56 10.75
N MET A 92 -3.81 -0.85 11.10
CA MET A 92 -3.48 -0.49 12.47
C MET A 92 -3.45 1.03 12.63
N THR A 93 -4.40 1.59 13.38
CA THR A 93 -4.33 2.95 13.87
C THR A 93 -3.39 2.99 15.07
N THR A 94 -2.25 3.62 14.96
CA THR A 94 -1.27 3.64 16.06
C THR A 94 -1.56 4.69 17.12
N GLY A 95 -2.21 5.79 16.75
CA GLY A 95 -2.71 6.82 17.66
C GLY A 95 -1.75 7.21 18.78
N THR A 96 -2.13 7.05 20.05
CA THR A 96 -1.30 7.38 21.22
C THR A 96 -0.06 6.51 21.37
N GLY A 97 0.04 5.41 20.62
CA GLY A 97 1.20 4.52 20.58
C GLY A 97 0.80 3.05 20.57
N VAL A 98 1.40 2.28 19.68
CA VAL A 98 1.31 0.82 19.61
C VAL A 98 2.71 0.26 19.46
N THR A 99 3.03 -0.80 20.18
CA THR A 99 4.23 -1.62 19.96
C THR A 99 3.77 -2.91 19.31
N HIS A 100 4.38 -3.29 18.17
CA HIS A 100 4.03 -4.51 17.46
C HIS A 100 5.26 -5.21 16.91
N SER A 101 5.06 -6.47 16.51
CA SER A 101 6.01 -7.27 15.73
C SER A 101 5.30 -7.89 14.54
N GLU A 102 6.04 -8.07 13.44
CA GLU A 102 5.55 -8.66 12.19
C GLU A 102 6.55 -9.74 11.75
N TYR A 103 6.13 -10.99 11.72
CA TYR A 103 7.01 -12.14 11.55
C TYR A 103 6.55 -13.05 10.42
N ASN A 104 7.48 -13.60 9.66
CA ASN A 104 7.19 -14.68 8.73
C ASN A 104 7.20 -16.03 9.49
N PRO A 105 6.05 -16.65 9.74
CA PRO A 105 5.97 -17.87 10.53
C PRO A 105 6.38 -19.14 9.75
N SER A 106 6.62 -19.03 8.45
CA SER A 106 7.05 -20.17 7.63
C SER A 106 8.52 -20.49 7.86
N LEU A 107 8.88 -21.75 7.93
CA LEU A 107 10.27 -22.20 8.01
C LEU A 107 10.94 -22.35 6.63
N THR A 108 10.17 -22.28 5.55
CA THR A 108 10.65 -22.59 4.19
C THR A 108 10.26 -21.57 3.14
N GLU A 109 9.10 -20.90 3.29
CA GLU A 109 8.54 -19.99 2.30
C GLU A 109 8.83 -18.55 2.68
N ARG A 110 9.04 -17.69 1.68
CA ARG A 110 9.19 -16.26 1.88
C ARG A 110 7.83 -15.61 2.12
N LEU A 111 7.84 -14.51 2.86
CA LEU A 111 6.71 -13.59 2.97
C LEU A 111 7.02 -12.38 2.10
N ARG A 112 6.06 -11.94 1.27
CA ARG A 112 6.10 -10.65 0.58
C ARG A 112 4.85 -9.86 0.91
N PHE A 113 5.01 -8.60 1.29
CA PHE A 113 3.89 -7.72 1.60
C PHE A 113 4.22 -6.26 1.30
N LEU A 114 3.17 -5.46 1.08
CA LEU A 114 3.30 -4.02 1.04
C LEU A 114 3.01 -3.43 2.42
N GLN A 115 3.93 -2.62 2.91
CA GLN A 115 3.76 -1.79 4.10
C GLN A 115 3.41 -0.37 3.64
N ILE A 116 2.22 0.12 3.99
CA ILE A 116 1.68 1.42 3.54
C ILE A 116 1.38 2.27 4.76
N TRP A 117 1.91 3.51 4.80
CA TRP A 117 1.66 4.44 5.90
C TRP A 117 0.97 5.69 5.40
N ILE A 118 -0.11 6.07 6.10
CA ILE A 118 -0.87 7.28 5.85
C ILE A 118 -0.92 8.10 7.14
N TRP A 119 -0.62 9.41 7.06
CA TRP A 119 -0.81 10.29 8.20
C TRP A 119 -2.30 10.41 8.51
N PRO A 120 -2.74 10.21 9.78
CA PRO A 120 -4.13 10.41 10.17
C PRO A 120 -4.52 11.91 10.13
N HIS A 121 -5.81 12.19 10.07
CA HIS A 121 -6.32 13.58 10.10
C HIS A 121 -6.07 14.28 11.44
N SER A 122 -5.85 13.53 12.52
CA SER A 122 -5.53 14.06 13.85
C SER A 122 -4.61 13.12 14.61
N LYS A 123 -3.83 13.72 15.51
CA LYS A 123 -2.92 12.99 16.41
C LYS A 123 -3.62 12.53 17.69
N GLY A 124 -2.99 11.59 18.41
CA GLY A 124 -3.45 11.13 19.70
C GLY A 124 -4.75 10.33 19.69
N LEU A 125 -5.08 9.74 18.54
CA LEU A 125 -6.22 8.86 18.39
C LEU A 125 -6.12 7.64 19.31
N LYS A 126 -7.25 7.02 19.62
CA LYS A 126 -7.26 5.72 20.29
C LYS A 126 -6.68 4.66 19.35
N PRO A 127 -5.70 3.87 19.78
CA PRO A 127 -5.21 2.74 19.01
C PRO A 127 -6.33 1.75 18.63
N ALA A 128 -6.25 1.22 17.40
CA ALA A 128 -7.21 0.24 16.88
C ALA A 128 -6.52 -0.69 15.89
N TYR A 129 -7.08 -1.89 15.71
CA TYR A 129 -6.64 -2.89 14.77
C TYR A 129 -7.85 -3.54 14.09
N ALA A 130 -7.74 -3.79 12.82
CA ALA A 130 -8.71 -4.55 12.04
C ALA A 130 -8.02 -5.26 10.88
N GLU A 131 -8.53 -6.42 10.51
CA GLU A 131 -8.04 -7.21 9.37
C GLU A 131 -9.21 -7.76 8.55
N LYS A 132 -8.96 -8.04 7.28
CA LYS A 132 -9.98 -8.61 6.40
C LYS A 132 -9.38 -9.27 5.17
N ALA A 133 -9.92 -10.45 4.82
CA ALA A 133 -9.80 -11.05 3.50
C ALA A 133 -10.78 -10.38 2.52
N PHE A 134 -10.29 -9.99 1.35
CA PHE A 134 -11.12 -9.42 0.29
C PHE A 134 -11.19 -10.36 -0.90
N PRO A 135 -12.38 -10.53 -1.53
CA PRO A 135 -12.53 -11.37 -2.72
C PRO A 135 -11.58 -10.95 -3.84
N THR A 136 -10.89 -11.91 -4.44
CA THR A 136 -9.97 -11.68 -5.57
C THR A 136 -10.66 -11.61 -6.93
N THR A 137 -11.98 -11.80 -6.96
CA THR A 137 -12.79 -11.80 -8.19
C THR A 137 -13.39 -10.44 -8.53
N THR A 138 -13.25 -9.45 -7.65
CA THR A 138 -13.82 -8.11 -7.84
C THR A 138 -12.84 -7.23 -8.57
N LYS A 139 -13.20 -6.73 -9.76
CA LYS A 139 -12.37 -5.89 -10.61
C LYS A 139 -11.84 -4.64 -9.89
N ARG A 140 -12.69 -4.00 -9.07
CA ARG A 140 -12.36 -2.81 -8.28
C ARG A 140 -12.95 -2.98 -6.87
N GLN A 141 -12.09 -3.13 -5.88
CA GLN A 141 -12.46 -3.42 -4.49
C GLN A 141 -12.00 -2.29 -3.57
N LEU A 142 -12.94 -1.64 -2.88
CA LEU A 142 -12.62 -0.69 -1.82
C LEU A 142 -12.02 -1.46 -0.62
N ILE A 143 -10.78 -1.16 -0.30
CA ILE A 143 -10.00 -1.81 0.77
C ILE A 143 -10.09 -1.01 2.06
N ALA A 144 -9.85 0.32 1.98
CA ALA A 144 -9.87 1.20 3.15
C ALA A 144 -10.58 2.51 2.83
N SER A 145 -11.32 3.02 3.83
CA SER A 145 -12.06 4.28 3.73
C SER A 145 -12.24 4.93 5.10
N PRO A 146 -12.61 6.24 5.19
CA PRO A 146 -12.82 6.93 6.46
C PRO A 146 -13.99 6.37 7.29
N ASP A 147 -15.00 5.85 6.64
CA ASP A 147 -16.27 5.44 7.22
C ASP A 147 -16.51 3.92 7.22
N GLY A 148 -15.60 3.14 6.59
CA GLY A 148 -15.75 1.69 6.48
C GLY A 148 -16.87 1.24 5.54
N ARG A 149 -17.32 2.15 4.62
CA ARG A 149 -18.39 1.83 3.66
C ARG A 149 -18.02 0.63 2.78
N ASP A 150 -19.02 -0.03 2.25
CA ASP A 150 -18.90 -1.20 1.38
C ASP A 150 -18.07 -2.34 2.01
N GLY A 151 -18.02 -2.35 3.36
CA GLY A 151 -17.26 -3.33 4.13
C GLY A 151 -15.75 -3.16 4.04
N SER A 152 -15.25 -1.98 3.68
CA SER A 152 -13.84 -1.63 3.73
C SER A 152 -13.32 -1.51 5.17
N LEU A 153 -12.02 -1.62 5.35
CA LEU A 153 -11.35 -1.31 6.61
C LEU A 153 -11.38 0.20 6.87
N ARG A 154 -11.56 0.58 8.14
CA ARG A 154 -11.62 2.00 8.51
C ARG A 154 -10.22 2.56 8.72
N ILE A 155 -9.95 3.75 8.14
CA ILE A 155 -8.77 4.56 8.39
C ILE A 155 -9.18 5.95 8.87
N ASN A 156 -8.34 6.58 9.69
CA ASN A 156 -8.62 7.91 10.26
C ASN A 156 -8.02 9.03 9.38
N GLN A 157 -8.24 8.94 8.08
CA GLN A 157 -7.88 9.97 7.11
C GLN A 157 -8.98 10.08 6.04
N ASN A 158 -9.19 11.28 5.49
CA ASN A 158 -10.07 11.49 4.33
C ASN A 158 -9.41 10.97 3.05
N ALA A 159 -9.13 9.67 3.03
CA ALA A 159 -8.49 8.98 1.92
C ALA A 159 -9.19 7.64 1.67
N THR A 160 -9.08 7.13 0.44
CA THR A 160 -9.47 5.76 0.14
C THR A 160 -8.34 4.99 -0.51
N LEU A 161 -8.34 3.70 -0.28
CA LEU A 161 -7.49 2.71 -0.94
C LEU A 161 -8.38 1.70 -1.66
N GLU A 162 -8.16 1.53 -2.95
CA GLU A 162 -8.82 0.51 -3.75
C GLU A 162 -7.77 -0.45 -4.33
N ARG A 163 -8.12 -1.73 -4.39
CA ARG A 163 -7.39 -2.73 -5.17
C ARG A 163 -8.08 -2.90 -6.51
N LEU A 164 -7.30 -2.87 -7.59
CA LEU A 164 -7.73 -3.11 -8.96
C LEU A 164 -7.17 -4.45 -9.41
N GLN A 165 -8.03 -5.31 -9.93
CA GLN A 165 -7.66 -6.58 -10.57
C GLN A 165 -8.17 -6.56 -12.01
N LEU A 166 -7.26 -6.37 -12.95
CA LEU A 166 -7.54 -6.07 -14.34
C LEU A 166 -6.97 -7.16 -15.23
N THR A 167 -7.74 -7.56 -16.23
CA THR A 167 -7.34 -8.57 -17.21
C THR A 167 -6.73 -7.90 -18.45
N ALA A 168 -5.75 -8.53 -19.08
CA ALA A 168 -5.16 -8.04 -20.32
C ALA A 168 -6.24 -7.76 -21.38
N GLY A 169 -6.18 -6.57 -21.99
CA GLY A 169 -7.19 -6.05 -22.92
C GLY A 169 -8.27 -5.18 -22.25
N ASP A 170 -8.38 -5.17 -20.93
CA ASP A 170 -9.29 -4.26 -20.22
C ASP A 170 -8.88 -2.80 -20.41
N THR A 171 -9.87 -1.93 -20.24
CA THR A 171 -9.67 -0.49 -20.04
C THR A 171 -10.28 -0.08 -18.71
N GLU A 172 -9.65 0.90 -18.03
CA GLU A 172 -10.15 1.46 -16.77
C GLU A 172 -9.91 2.97 -16.76
N ILE A 173 -10.83 3.73 -16.16
CA ILE A 173 -10.68 5.17 -15.97
C ILE A 173 -10.67 5.46 -14.47
N LEU A 174 -9.58 6.08 -14.00
CA LEU A 174 -9.43 6.56 -12.64
C LEU A 174 -9.54 8.08 -12.65
N SER A 175 -10.51 8.62 -11.95
CA SER A 175 -10.75 10.07 -11.89
C SER A 175 -10.33 10.60 -10.52
N VAL A 176 -9.71 11.77 -10.52
CA VAL A 176 -9.36 12.54 -9.32
C VAL A 176 -10.34 13.70 -9.20
N ASP A 177 -11.05 13.77 -8.10
CA ASP A 177 -11.97 14.87 -7.83
C ASP A 177 -11.20 16.17 -7.53
N THR A 178 -11.88 17.32 -7.72
CA THR A 178 -11.30 18.63 -7.40
C THR A 178 -10.84 18.72 -5.95
N GLY A 179 -9.61 19.22 -5.74
CA GLY A 179 -8.98 19.36 -4.42
C GLY A 179 -8.39 18.04 -3.89
N ARG A 180 -8.26 17.01 -4.72
CA ARG A 180 -7.69 15.71 -4.33
C ARG A 180 -6.45 15.36 -5.17
N THR A 181 -5.74 14.38 -4.71
CA THR A 181 -4.58 13.80 -5.41
C THR A 181 -4.78 12.29 -5.55
N GLY A 182 -4.61 11.78 -6.77
CA GLY A 182 -4.63 10.35 -7.04
C GLY A 182 -3.23 9.76 -7.13
N MET A 183 -3.05 8.52 -6.69
CA MET A 183 -1.83 7.75 -6.95
C MET A 183 -2.17 6.32 -7.33
N LEU A 184 -1.67 5.89 -8.48
CA LEU A 184 -1.74 4.50 -8.93
C LEU A 184 -0.38 3.83 -8.68
N HIS A 185 -0.37 2.70 -7.98
CA HIS A 185 0.81 1.86 -7.77
C HIS A 185 0.57 0.48 -8.38
N ILE A 186 1.44 0.05 -9.27
CA ILE A 186 1.34 -1.26 -9.93
C ILE A 186 1.97 -2.32 -9.01
N VAL A 187 1.17 -3.26 -8.54
CA VAL A 187 1.63 -4.38 -7.70
C VAL A 187 2.22 -5.49 -8.57
N SER A 188 1.52 -5.83 -9.65
CA SER A 188 1.96 -6.83 -10.63
C SER A 188 1.37 -6.54 -12.00
N GLY A 189 1.97 -7.09 -13.06
CA GLY A 189 1.52 -6.91 -14.44
C GLY A 189 2.01 -5.62 -15.08
N ALA A 190 1.25 -5.12 -16.07
CA ALA A 190 1.61 -3.93 -16.84
C ALA A 190 0.41 -3.24 -17.48
N VAL A 191 0.46 -1.92 -17.54
CA VAL A 191 -0.57 -1.08 -18.20
C VAL A 191 0.08 0.01 -19.04
N SER A 192 -0.60 0.44 -20.09
CA SER A 192 -0.38 1.74 -20.72
C SER A 192 -1.31 2.75 -20.04
N CYS A 193 -0.75 3.79 -19.45
CA CYS A 193 -1.48 4.83 -18.74
C CYS A 193 -1.41 6.15 -19.52
N ALA A 194 -2.57 6.67 -19.91
CA ALA A 194 -2.69 7.97 -20.56
C ALA A 194 -3.30 9.00 -19.61
N MET A 195 -2.74 10.21 -19.60
CA MET A 195 -3.27 11.40 -18.93
C MET A 195 -3.03 12.61 -19.83
N ASP A 196 -4.09 13.31 -20.21
CA ASP A 196 -4.07 14.40 -21.20
C ASP A 196 -3.44 13.95 -22.53
N THR A 197 -2.29 14.52 -22.91
CA THR A 197 -1.54 14.17 -24.13
C THR A 197 -0.43 13.16 -23.89
N ASP A 198 -0.12 12.85 -22.63
CA ASP A 198 0.97 11.95 -22.27
C ASP A 198 0.49 10.52 -22.16
N THR A 199 1.31 9.59 -22.62
CA THR A 199 1.09 8.16 -22.45
C THR A 199 2.38 7.50 -21.98
N VAL A 200 2.28 6.66 -20.94
CA VAL A 200 3.42 5.96 -20.35
C VAL A 200 3.10 4.50 -20.09
N SER A 201 4.07 3.63 -20.31
CA SER A 201 3.98 2.23 -19.87
C SER A 201 4.42 2.13 -18.40
N LEU A 202 3.59 1.47 -17.60
CA LEU A 202 3.85 1.18 -16.19
C LEU A 202 3.89 -0.33 -15.99
N SER A 203 4.81 -0.80 -15.16
CA SER A 203 5.01 -2.19 -14.79
C SER A 203 5.09 -2.36 -13.27
N ALA A 204 5.20 -3.60 -12.80
CA ALA A 204 5.27 -3.90 -11.36
C ALA A 204 6.28 -3.02 -10.62
N GLY A 205 5.84 -2.39 -9.55
CA GLY A 205 6.60 -1.47 -8.71
C GLY A 205 6.63 -0.02 -9.19
N ASP A 206 6.18 0.27 -10.42
CA ASP A 206 6.00 1.65 -10.90
C ASP A 206 4.79 2.30 -10.24
N ALA A 207 4.83 3.62 -10.12
CA ALA A 207 3.69 4.40 -9.69
C ALA A 207 3.55 5.70 -10.50
N VAL A 208 2.33 6.23 -10.56
CA VAL A 208 2.03 7.51 -11.18
C VAL A 208 1.14 8.34 -10.26
N VAL A 209 1.42 9.63 -10.19
CA VAL A 209 0.63 10.61 -9.44
C VAL A 209 -0.24 11.40 -10.42
N ALA A 210 -1.51 11.53 -10.08
CA ALA A 210 -2.50 12.29 -10.83
C ALA A 210 -2.99 13.46 -9.99
N ASP A 211 -2.89 14.65 -10.55
CA ASP A 211 -3.27 15.88 -9.89
C ASP A 211 -4.79 16.14 -9.94
N ASP A 212 -5.22 17.13 -9.22
CA ASP A 212 -6.59 17.67 -9.15
C ASP A 212 -7.30 17.70 -10.51
N GLY A 213 -8.49 17.11 -10.57
CA GLY A 213 -9.36 17.07 -11.75
C GLY A 213 -8.88 16.18 -12.90
N SER A 214 -7.74 15.49 -12.75
CA SER A 214 -7.16 14.62 -13.76
C SER A 214 -7.94 13.31 -13.94
N LYS A 215 -7.74 12.70 -15.11
CA LYS A 215 -8.22 11.34 -15.39
C LYS A 215 -7.06 10.51 -15.94
N LEU A 216 -6.82 9.37 -15.32
CA LEU A 216 -5.94 8.34 -15.86
C LEU A 216 -6.78 7.35 -16.66
N GLN A 217 -6.43 7.17 -17.93
CA GLN A 217 -6.99 6.10 -18.76
C GLN A 217 -5.96 4.97 -18.85
N LEU A 218 -6.33 3.82 -18.32
CA LEU A 218 -5.51 2.61 -18.35
C LEU A 218 -5.94 1.72 -19.49
N THR A 219 -4.96 1.21 -20.25
CA THR A 219 -5.10 0.08 -21.15
C THR A 219 -4.23 -1.04 -20.63
N VAL A 220 -4.84 -2.15 -20.25
CA VAL A 220 -4.15 -3.26 -19.58
C VAL A 220 -3.42 -4.12 -20.63
N THR A 221 -2.09 -4.17 -20.54
CA THR A 221 -1.24 -4.91 -21.48
C THR A 221 -0.86 -6.30 -21.00
N ALA A 222 -0.93 -6.55 -19.69
CA ALA A 222 -0.81 -7.86 -19.04
C ALA A 222 -1.77 -7.92 -17.86
N ASN A 223 -2.18 -9.11 -17.40
CA ASN A 223 -3.00 -9.23 -16.19
C ASN A 223 -2.33 -8.44 -15.06
N THR A 224 -3.06 -7.51 -14.48
CA THR A 224 -2.51 -6.48 -13.60
C THR A 224 -3.27 -6.43 -12.28
N GLU A 225 -2.51 -6.36 -11.21
CA GLU A 225 -2.99 -5.90 -9.93
C GLU A 225 -2.36 -4.55 -9.60
N ALA A 226 -3.19 -3.60 -9.15
CA ALA A 226 -2.76 -2.27 -8.79
C ALA A 226 -3.52 -1.74 -7.56
N LEU A 227 -2.90 -0.80 -6.86
CA LEU A 227 -3.51 -0.03 -5.77
C LEU A 227 -3.78 1.39 -6.25
N TRP A 228 -5.01 1.84 -6.07
CA TRP A 228 -5.42 3.21 -6.31
C TRP A 228 -5.68 3.93 -4.99
N PHE A 229 -4.95 5.00 -4.77
CA PHE A 229 -5.10 5.89 -3.63
C PHE A 229 -5.81 7.17 -4.09
N ASP A 230 -6.88 7.54 -3.41
CA ASP A 230 -7.52 8.84 -3.52
C ASP A 230 -7.28 9.59 -2.21
N LEU A 231 -6.52 10.69 -2.29
CA LEU A 231 -5.91 11.38 -1.15
C LEU A 231 -6.43 12.83 -1.05
N PRO A 232 -6.51 13.42 0.17
CA PRO A 232 -6.92 14.80 0.37
C PRO A 232 -5.89 15.81 -0.15
#